data_6cd51a03be9d5d14e5683600674ffddc
#
_entry.id   6cd51a03be9d5d14e5683600674ffddc
#
_cell.length_a   1.000
_cell.length_b   1.000
_cell.length_c   1.000
_cell.angle_alpha   90.00
_cell.angle_beta   90.00
_cell.angle_gamma   90.00
#
_symmetry.space_group_name_H-M   'P 1'
#
loop_
_entity.id
_entity.type
_entity.pdbx_description
1 polymer ?
#
loop_
_entity_poly.entity_id
_entity_poly.type
_entity_poly.pdbx_seq_one_letter_code
_entity_poly.pdbx_strand_id
1 'polypeptide(L)'
;GNGTVVYPEFGGIAGENALAGIIFGCTSKLNVNLTIAPMKSRVGGIAGLNIGTISKCVSTGTIRVTQTNGNEYPVYVGGIAGEIQKFGGMGGVLKECLHAGKITVTAANNRVGQMCGTAADNVLSSSYGLSGHVLNCYGKSGEGNLVGGTDASIGTGGLLTEAQMKDSKSYVGWEFGTDWKISEDGLPERVENPEITSLEVKNNWTSCYVGEKPWYWGRLLINGTTYSEITADMISGFDSSAEGTTHVYVEYKGK
;
A
#
# COMPACT_ATOMS: atom_id res chain seq x y z
N GLY A 1 -20.32 -19.30 -25.15
CA GLY A 1 -19.00 -19.05 -24.58
C GLY A 1 -19.14 -18.34 -23.25
N ASN A 2 -18.65 -18.91 -22.16
CA ASN A 2 -18.55 -18.21 -20.88
C ASN A 2 -17.43 -17.16 -20.99
N GLY A 3 -17.76 -15.97 -21.49
CA GLY A 3 -16.86 -14.85 -21.51
C GLY A 3 -16.59 -14.40 -20.06
N THR A 4 -15.34 -14.45 -19.66
CA THR A 4 -14.91 -13.83 -18.40
C THR A 4 -15.16 -12.33 -18.53
N VAL A 5 -16.02 -11.77 -17.67
CA VAL A 5 -16.25 -10.33 -17.65
C VAL A 5 -15.03 -9.69 -16.99
N VAL A 6 -14.20 -9.05 -17.79
CA VAL A 6 -13.05 -8.28 -17.31
C VAL A 6 -13.54 -6.89 -16.96
N TYR A 7 -13.36 -6.48 -15.72
CA TYR A 7 -13.64 -5.12 -15.29
C TYR A 7 -12.40 -4.24 -15.49
N PRO A 8 -12.53 -3.04 -16.06
CA PRO A 8 -11.41 -2.12 -16.18
C PRO A 8 -10.88 -1.70 -14.79
N GLU A 9 -9.58 -1.83 -14.64
CA GLU A 9 -8.84 -1.50 -13.43
C GLU A 9 -7.71 -0.53 -13.79
N PHE A 10 -7.80 0.67 -13.24
CA PHE A 10 -6.84 1.74 -13.53
C PHE A 10 -6.17 2.19 -12.23
N GLY A 11 -4.85 2.16 -12.21
CA GLY A 11 -4.06 2.69 -11.11
C GLY A 11 -2.87 3.48 -11.61
N GLY A 12 -2.42 4.46 -10.82
CA GLY A 12 -1.22 5.23 -11.15
C GLY A 12 0.06 4.41 -11.16
N ILE A 13 0.05 3.25 -10.49
CA ILE A 13 1.18 2.31 -10.40
C ILE A 13 0.79 0.95 -11.00
N ALA A 14 -0.37 0.40 -10.62
CA ALA A 14 -0.83 -0.91 -11.08
C ALA A 14 -2.34 -0.91 -11.34
N GLY A 15 -2.82 -1.66 -12.34
CA GLY A 15 -4.25 -1.94 -12.49
C GLY A 15 -4.75 -2.77 -11.31
N GLU A 16 -4.08 -3.86 -11.00
CA GLU A 16 -4.36 -4.75 -9.88
C GLU A 16 -3.10 -4.98 -9.02
N ASN A 17 -3.26 -4.94 -7.69
CA ASN A 17 -2.32 -5.49 -6.73
C ASN A 17 -2.91 -6.81 -6.23
N ALA A 18 -2.47 -7.91 -6.82
CA ALA A 18 -3.01 -9.25 -6.60
C ALA A 18 -2.73 -9.78 -5.19
N LEU A 19 -3.28 -10.95 -4.88
CA LEU A 19 -3.07 -11.65 -3.62
C LEU A 19 -1.56 -11.83 -3.33
N ALA A 20 -1.15 -11.48 -2.10
CA ALA A 20 0.24 -11.42 -1.66
C ALA A 20 1.11 -10.37 -2.39
N GLY A 21 0.55 -9.58 -3.31
CA GLY A 21 1.24 -8.45 -3.92
C GLY A 21 1.55 -7.35 -2.91
N ILE A 22 2.70 -6.70 -3.07
CA ILE A 22 3.14 -5.60 -2.21
C ILE A 22 3.49 -4.39 -3.07
N ILE A 23 2.80 -3.28 -2.83
CA ILE A 23 3.19 -1.96 -3.34
C ILE A 23 3.64 -1.13 -2.14
N PHE A 24 4.92 -0.77 -2.11
CA PHE A 24 5.54 -0.14 -0.96
C PHE A 24 6.32 1.12 -1.34
N GLY A 25 6.14 2.19 -0.56
CA GLY A 25 6.98 3.39 -0.64
C GLY A 25 6.82 4.20 -1.94
N CYS A 26 5.73 4.00 -2.67
CA CYS A 26 5.53 4.63 -3.97
C CYS A 26 4.85 6.00 -3.87
N THR A 27 5.26 6.92 -4.73
CA THR A 27 4.58 8.21 -4.91
C THR A 27 4.01 8.31 -6.32
N SER A 28 2.70 8.54 -6.43
CA SER A 28 2.02 8.83 -7.69
C SER A 28 1.60 10.30 -7.75
N LYS A 29 2.14 11.04 -8.71
CA LYS A 29 1.73 12.41 -9.05
C LYS A 29 0.90 12.45 -10.33
N LEU A 30 0.46 11.29 -10.80
CA LEU A 30 -0.25 11.14 -12.07
C LEU A 30 -1.66 11.73 -11.99
N ASN A 31 -1.99 12.65 -12.91
CA ASN A 31 -3.36 13.08 -13.13
C ASN A 31 -4.08 12.04 -13.99
N VAL A 32 -5.05 11.37 -13.39
CA VAL A 32 -5.90 10.39 -14.06
C VAL A 32 -7.12 11.09 -14.62
N ASN A 33 -7.35 11.01 -15.92
CA ASN A 33 -8.54 11.55 -16.58
C ASN A 33 -9.11 10.47 -17.49
N LEU A 34 -10.20 9.86 -17.08
CA LEU A 34 -10.79 8.70 -17.76
C LEU A 34 -12.23 8.96 -18.16
N THR A 35 -12.54 8.59 -19.40
CA THR A 35 -13.90 8.40 -19.87
C THR A 35 -14.11 6.91 -20.07
N ILE A 36 -15.03 6.32 -19.32
CA ILE A 36 -15.27 4.89 -19.29
C ILE A 36 -16.63 4.53 -19.85
N ALA A 37 -16.72 3.37 -20.51
CA ALA A 37 -17.96 2.79 -20.96
C ALA A 37 -18.84 2.37 -19.76
N PRO A 38 -20.16 2.10 -19.97
CA PRO A 38 -21.05 1.66 -18.90
C PRO A 38 -20.72 0.23 -18.45
N MET A 39 -19.72 0.11 -17.60
CA MET A 39 -19.31 -1.14 -16.97
C MET A 39 -18.75 -0.90 -15.58
N LYS A 40 -18.78 -1.92 -14.72
CA LYS A 40 -18.12 -1.86 -13.40
C LYS A 40 -16.65 -1.50 -13.63
N SER A 41 -16.18 -0.47 -12.95
CA SER A 41 -14.80 0.01 -13.10
C SER A 41 -14.17 0.36 -11.77
N ARG A 42 -12.87 0.20 -11.67
CA ARG A 42 -12.06 0.48 -10.48
C ARG A 42 -10.95 1.44 -10.85
N VAL A 43 -10.87 2.56 -10.16
CA VAL A 43 -9.87 3.60 -10.41
C VAL A 43 -9.21 4.02 -9.12
N GLY A 44 -7.90 3.95 -9.03
CA GLY A 44 -7.12 4.37 -7.88
C GLY A 44 -5.91 5.22 -8.25
N GLY A 45 -5.49 6.08 -7.34
CA GLY A 45 -4.26 6.85 -7.54
C GLY A 45 -2.99 5.98 -7.50
N ILE A 46 -3.07 4.81 -6.87
CA ILE A 46 -2.01 3.80 -6.81
C ILE A 46 -2.45 2.53 -7.53
N ALA A 47 -3.57 1.90 -7.13
CA ALA A 47 -4.07 0.69 -7.76
C ALA A 47 -5.57 0.76 -8.04
N GLY A 48 -6.05 0.17 -9.13
CA GLY A 48 -7.46 0.02 -9.42
C GLY A 48 -8.12 -0.96 -8.45
N LEU A 49 -7.57 -2.16 -8.34
CA LEU A 49 -7.96 -3.20 -7.39
C LEU A 49 -6.81 -3.52 -6.43
N ASN A 50 -7.11 -3.64 -5.14
CA ASN A 50 -6.15 -4.11 -4.15
C ASN A 50 -6.66 -5.35 -3.41
N ILE A 51 -5.97 -6.48 -3.57
CA ILE A 51 -6.15 -7.71 -2.81
C ILE A 51 -4.93 -7.97 -1.90
N GLY A 52 -3.79 -7.35 -2.22
CA GLY A 52 -2.54 -7.42 -1.48
C GLY A 52 -2.36 -6.28 -0.47
N THR A 53 -1.13 -5.88 -0.25
CA THR A 53 -0.77 -4.77 0.65
C THR A 53 -0.28 -3.56 -0.15
N ILE A 54 -0.86 -2.40 0.11
CA ILE A 54 -0.32 -1.10 -0.32
C ILE A 54 0.08 -0.36 0.94
N SER A 55 1.36 -0.01 1.08
CA SER A 55 1.85 0.65 2.27
C SER A 55 2.87 1.75 1.99
N LYS A 56 2.85 2.76 2.84
CA LYS A 56 3.75 3.93 2.77
C LYS A 56 3.73 4.61 1.40
N CYS A 57 2.53 4.71 0.80
CA CYS A 57 2.34 5.28 -0.52
C CYS A 57 1.61 6.63 -0.46
N VAL A 58 2.02 7.54 -1.35
CA VAL A 58 1.42 8.87 -1.46
C VAL A 58 0.88 9.08 -2.87
N SER A 59 -0.35 9.55 -2.99
CA SER A 59 -0.96 9.97 -4.25
C SER A 59 -1.37 11.43 -4.14
N THR A 60 -0.87 12.28 -5.05
CA THR A 60 -1.16 13.72 -5.07
C THR A 60 -1.85 14.17 -6.34
N GLY A 61 -1.93 13.31 -7.36
CA GLY A 61 -2.56 13.60 -8.62
C GLY A 61 -4.07 13.79 -8.54
N THR A 62 -4.62 14.51 -9.48
CA THR A 62 -6.08 14.66 -9.64
C THR A 62 -6.66 13.43 -10.31
N ILE A 63 -7.76 12.90 -9.78
CA ILE A 63 -8.49 11.79 -10.40
C ILE A 63 -9.83 12.30 -10.90
N ARG A 64 -10.03 12.26 -12.22
CA ARG A 64 -11.29 12.61 -12.87
C ARG A 64 -11.80 11.40 -13.65
N VAL A 65 -13.03 10.98 -13.33
CA VAL A 65 -13.67 9.84 -13.99
C VAL A 65 -15.05 10.24 -14.48
N THR A 66 -15.32 10.00 -15.76
CA THR A 66 -16.64 10.22 -16.36
C THR A 66 -17.13 8.90 -16.96
N GLN A 67 -18.30 8.43 -16.54
CA GLN A 67 -18.93 7.27 -17.17
C GLN A 67 -19.97 7.75 -18.20
N THR A 68 -19.85 7.23 -19.42
CA THR A 68 -20.81 7.49 -20.50
C THR A 68 -21.99 6.54 -20.44
N ASN A 69 -23.24 7.07 -20.61
CA ASN A 69 -24.47 6.29 -20.87
C ASN A 69 -24.63 4.98 -20.08
N GLY A 70 -24.92 5.06 -18.80
CA GLY A 70 -25.26 3.84 -18.05
C GLY A 70 -25.24 4.05 -16.55
N ASN A 71 -26.38 3.81 -15.92
CA ASN A 71 -26.56 4.03 -14.48
C ASN A 71 -26.46 2.73 -13.67
N GLU A 72 -26.28 1.58 -14.31
CA GLU A 72 -26.39 0.28 -13.67
C GLU A 72 -25.08 -0.24 -13.08
N TYR A 73 -23.96 0.13 -13.70
CA TYR A 73 -22.67 -0.41 -13.29
C TYR A 73 -21.93 0.51 -12.33
N PRO A 74 -21.50 -0.01 -11.19
CA PRO A 74 -20.79 0.81 -10.20
C PRO A 74 -19.40 1.22 -10.66
N VAL A 75 -19.03 2.45 -10.33
CA VAL A 75 -17.69 3.01 -10.50
C VAL A 75 -17.09 3.25 -9.12
N TYR A 76 -16.01 2.58 -8.82
CA TYR A 76 -15.29 2.69 -7.55
C TYR A 76 -14.03 3.51 -7.75
N VAL A 77 -13.94 4.64 -7.06
CA VAL A 77 -12.81 5.57 -7.20
C VAL A 77 -12.20 5.86 -5.83
N GLY A 78 -10.93 5.61 -5.71
CA GLY A 78 -10.17 5.90 -4.50
C GLY A 78 -8.89 6.68 -4.78
N GLY A 79 -8.50 7.52 -3.85
CA GLY A 79 -7.23 8.24 -3.96
C GLY A 79 -6.02 7.30 -3.93
N ILE A 80 -6.16 6.14 -3.28
CA ILE A 80 -5.14 5.08 -3.26
C ILE A 80 -5.62 3.86 -4.04
N ALA A 81 -6.76 3.25 -3.68
CA ALA A 81 -7.29 2.08 -4.36
C ALA A 81 -8.74 2.28 -4.80
N GLY A 82 -9.12 1.85 -6.01
CA GLY A 82 -10.53 1.88 -6.43
C GLY A 82 -11.39 0.98 -5.58
N GLU A 83 -10.99 -0.26 -5.42
CA GLU A 83 -11.65 -1.27 -4.59
C GLU A 83 -10.63 -2.05 -3.77
N ILE A 84 -10.95 -2.34 -2.52
CA ILE A 84 -10.23 -3.31 -1.69
C ILE A 84 -11.06 -4.58 -1.64
N GLN A 85 -10.49 -5.71 -2.00
CA GLN A 85 -11.16 -7.00 -1.98
C GLN A 85 -10.48 -8.01 -1.07
N LYS A 86 -11.24 -9.04 -0.70
CA LYS A 86 -10.78 -10.22 0.02
C LYS A 86 -10.79 -11.43 -0.91
N PHE A 87 -9.78 -12.25 -0.78
CA PHE A 87 -9.70 -13.53 -1.47
C PHE A 87 -9.22 -14.61 -0.49
N GLY A 88 -9.94 -15.73 -0.38
CA GLY A 88 -9.52 -16.87 0.43
C GLY A 88 -9.27 -16.59 1.92
N GLY A 89 -9.97 -15.64 2.52
CA GLY A 89 -9.76 -15.28 3.94
C GLY A 89 -8.74 -14.15 4.16
N MET A 90 -7.91 -13.81 3.18
CA MET A 90 -6.99 -12.67 3.20
C MET A 90 -7.61 -11.49 2.50
N GLY A 91 -7.47 -10.28 3.04
CA GLY A 91 -8.00 -9.05 2.46
C GLY A 91 -6.92 -8.05 2.12
N GLY A 92 -7.19 -7.21 1.12
CA GLY A 92 -6.31 -6.12 0.78
C GLY A 92 -6.15 -5.13 1.93
N VAL A 93 -4.93 -4.62 2.11
CA VAL A 93 -4.57 -3.69 3.19
C VAL A 93 -4.03 -2.40 2.61
N LEU A 94 -4.48 -1.27 3.15
CA LEU A 94 -3.83 0.03 3.00
C LEU A 94 -3.22 0.42 4.35
N LYS A 95 -1.94 0.75 4.37
CA LYS A 95 -1.26 1.14 5.62
C LYS A 95 -0.35 2.34 5.37
N GLU A 96 -0.45 3.36 6.23
CA GLU A 96 0.39 4.56 6.16
C GLU A 96 0.38 5.19 4.75
N CYS A 97 -0.82 5.38 4.19
CA CYS A 97 -1.00 5.98 2.86
C CYS A 97 -1.65 7.35 2.96
N LEU A 98 -1.31 8.24 2.03
CA LEU A 98 -1.89 9.57 1.90
C LEU A 98 -2.43 9.80 0.49
N HIS A 99 -3.65 10.33 0.40
CA HIS A 99 -4.11 11.00 -0.82
C HIS A 99 -4.33 12.49 -0.53
N ALA A 100 -3.64 13.33 -1.29
CA ALA A 100 -3.73 14.79 -1.15
C ALA A 100 -4.31 15.48 -2.40
N GLY A 101 -4.65 14.70 -3.44
CA GLY A 101 -5.24 15.19 -4.67
C GLY A 101 -6.76 15.42 -4.59
N LYS A 102 -7.32 15.85 -5.71
CA LYS A 102 -8.78 16.03 -5.87
C LYS A 102 -9.38 14.88 -6.65
N ILE A 103 -10.52 14.37 -6.19
CA ILE A 103 -11.29 13.34 -6.90
C ILE A 103 -12.59 13.95 -7.43
N THR A 104 -12.87 13.77 -8.71
CA THR A 104 -14.11 14.20 -9.35
C THR A 104 -14.69 13.07 -10.17
N VAL A 105 -15.90 12.63 -9.84
CA VAL A 105 -16.56 11.51 -10.53
C VAL A 105 -17.92 11.95 -11.05
N THR A 106 -18.14 11.72 -12.35
CA THR A 106 -19.43 11.90 -13.03
C THR A 106 -19.92 10.52 -13.46
N ALA A 107 -20.64 9.86 -12.56
CA ALA A 107 -21.28 8.57 -12.79
C ALA A 107 -22.49 8.47 -11.83
N ALA A 108 -23.60 7.93 -12.28
CA ALA A 108 -24.81 7.87 -11.45
C ALA A 108 -24.69 6.88 -10.30
N ASN A 109 -24.02 5.74 -10.54
CA ASN A 109 -23.72 4.75 -9.52
C ASN A 109 -22.22 4.78 -9.23
N ASN A 110 -21.83 5.57 -8.22
CA ASN A 110 -20.42 5.67 -7.86
C ASN A 110 -20.20 5.51 -6.35
N ARG A 111 -19.00 5.06 -5.98
CA ARG A 111 -18.49 5.11 -4.61
C ARG A 111 -17.11 5.73 -4.65
N VAL A 112 -16.96 6.81 -3.92
CA VAL A 112 -15.76 7.66 -3.96
C VAL A 112 -15.21 7.84 -2.56
N GLY A 113 -13.93 7.59 -2.36
CA GLY A 113 -13.24 7.81 -1.08
C GLY A 113 -11.81 8.27 -1.26
N GLN A 114 -11.32 9.00 -0.26
CA GLN A 114 -9.94 9.50 -0.29
C GLN A 114 -8.91 8.35 -0.25
N MET A 115 -9.23 7.25 0.40
CA MET A 115 -8.38 6.04 0.41
C MET A 115 -8.87 5.01 -0.60
N CYS A 116 -10.13 4.59 -0.49
CA CYS A 116 -10.70 3.65 -1.45
C CYS A 116 -12.17 3.96 -1.75
N GLY A 117 -12.60 3.67 -2.98
CA GLY A 117 -13.99 3.83 -3.40
C GLY A 117 -14.90 2.87 -2.67
N THR A 118 -14.48 1.65 -2.47
CA THR A 118 -15.17 0.67 -1.65
C THR A 118 -14.23 -0.37 -1.07
N ALA A 119 -14.60 -0.93 0.06
CA ALA A 119 -14.04 -2.16 0.58
C ALA A 119 -15.17 -3.17 0.74
N ALA A 120 -14.96 -4.42 0.36
CA ALA A 120 -15.97 -5.46 0.50
C ALA A 120 -16.33 -5.65 2.00
N ASP A 121 -17.60 -5.79 2.32
CA ASP A 121 -18.12 -5.81 3.71
C ASP A 121 -17.40 -6.82 4.62
N ASN A 122 -16.91 -7.91 4.05
CA ASN A 122 -16.17 -8.94 4.76
C ASN A 122 -14.65 -8.69 4.85
N VAL A 123 -14.12 -7.64 4.19
CA VAL A 123 -12.70 -7.23 4.27
C VAL A 123 -12.44 -6.46 5.56
N LEU A 124 -13.45 -5.79 6.06
CA LEU A 124 -13.34 -4.89 7.20
C LEU A 124 -13.62 -5.58 8.54
N SER A 125 -14.22 -6.77 8.52
CA SER A 125 -14.40 -7.64 9.68
C SER A 125 -13.28 -8.70 9.71
N SER A 126 -12.24 -8.49 10.48
CA SER A 126 -11.14 -9.45 10.52
C SER A 126 -11.42 -10.58 11.51
N SER A 127 -11.47 -11.80 10.99
CA SER A 127 -11.36 -13.02 11.79
C SER A 127 -9.96 -13.22 12.40
N TYR A 128 -8.99 -12.36 12.08
CA TYR A 128 -7.58 -12.45 12.48
C TYR A 128 -7.10 -11.30 13.39
N GLY A 129 -8.00 -10.61 14.07
CA GLY A 129 -7.63 -9.64 15.10
C GLY A 129 -7.02 -8.32 14.60
N LEU A 130 -6.94 -8.09 13.29
CA LEU A 130 -6.58 -6.80 12.71
C LEU A 130 -7.86 -5.99 12.49
N SER A 131 -8.15 -5.08 13.37
CA SER A 131 -9.27 -4.14 13.21
C SER A 131 -8.94 -3.15 12.10
N GLY A 132 -9.50 -3.38 10.92
CA GLY A 132 -9.44 -2.48 9.78
C GLY A 132 -8.33 -2.81 8.78
N HIS A 133 -8.68 -2.70 7.51
CA HIS A 133 -7.75 -2.82 6.39
C HIS A 133 -7.26 -1.47 5.86
N VAL A 134 -7.67 -0.38 6.49
CA VAL A 134 -7.22 1.00 6.25
C VAL A 134 -6.64 1.53 7.54
N LEU A 135 -5.31 1.45 7.68
CA LEU A 135 -4.57 1.70 8.92
C LEU A 135 -3.62 2.89 8.76
N ASN A 136 -3.72 3.87 9.67
CA ASN A 136 -2.87 5.07 9.65
C ASN A 136 -2.87 5.77 8.28
N CYS A 137 -4.04 5.80 7.63
CA CYS A 137 -4.19 6.36 6.30
C CYS A 137 -4.90 7.72 6.37
N TYR A 138 -4.50 8.65 5.52
CA TYR A 138 -4.99 10.01 5.58
C TYR A 138 -5.43 10.53 4.21
N GLY A 139 -6.51 11.30 4.22
CA GLY A 139 -7.05 11.95 3.04
C GLY A 139 -7.27 13.45 3.25
N LYS A 140 -7.53 14.19 2.17
CA LYS A 140 -7.80 15.62 2.23
C LYS A 140 -9.22 15.89 2.72
N SER A 141 -9.35 16.74 3.73
CA SER A 141 -10.63 17.22 4.26
C SER A 141 -11.36 18.09 3.23
N GLY A 142 -12.69 17.98 3.17
CA GLY A 142 -13.54 18.72 2.23
C GLY A 142 -13.66 18.08 0.84
N GLU A 143 -12.97 16.97 0.58
CA GLU A 143 -13.02 16.27 -0.72
C GLU A 143 -13.76 14.91 -0.62
N GLY A 144 -14.67 14.74 0.35
CA GLY A 144 -15.46 13.52 0.56
C GLY A 144 -15.02 12.68 1.76
N ASN A 145 -15.49 11.45 1.81
CA ASN A 145 -15.21 10.51 2.90
C ASN A 145 -13.83 9.85 2.71
N LEU A 146 -13.29 9.30 3.80
CA LEU A 146 -12.05 8.51 3.72
C LEU A 146 -12.25 7.22 2.90
N VAL A 147 -13.39 6.57 3.07
CA VAL A 147 -13.83 5.40 2.31
C VAL A 147 -15.21 5.68 1.72
N GLY A 148 -15.43 5.35 0.45
CA GLY A 148 -16.66 5.66 -0.27
C GLY A 148 -17.83 4.73 0.03
N GLY A 149 -17.60 3.53 0.52
CA GLY A 149 -18.63 2.59 0.99
C GLY A 149 -18.99 2.82 2.47
N THR A 150 -20.17 2.39 2.89
CA THR A 150 -20.81 2.81 4.14
C THR A 150 -20.26 2.18 5.42
N ASP A 151 -19.48 1.11 5.38
CA ASP A 151 -19.26 0.28 6.59
C ASP A 151 -17.79 -0.06 6.87
N ALA A 152 -16.88 0.80 6.44
CA ALA A 152 -15.47 0.61 6.72
C ALA A 152 -15.16 0.81 8.19
N SER A 153 -14.79 -0.23 8.90
CA SER A 153 -14.03 -0.07 10.13
C SER A 153 -12.65 0.47 9.75
N ILE A 154 -12.51 1.78 9.81
CA ILE A 154 -11.25 2.48 9.62
C ILE A 154 -10.51 2.34 10.93
N GLY A 155 -9.27 1.83 10.88
CA GLY A 155 -8.36 1.90 12.01
C GLY A 155 -7.94 3.35 12.29
N THR A 156 -6.78 3.56 12.85
CA THR A 156 -6.23 4.91 13.03
C THR A 156 -6.02 5.59 11.67
N GLY A 157 -6.37 6.87 11.58
CA GLY A 157 -6.30 7.64 10.34
C GLY A 157 -7.44 8.66 10.26
N GLY A 158 -7.55 9.40 9.17
CA GLY A 158 -8.61 10.38 9.03
C GLY A 158 -8.42 11.37 7.89
N LEU A 159 -9.27 12.40 7.91
CA LEU A 159 -9.21 13.49 6.95
C LEU A 159 -8.45 14.67 7.58
N LEU A 160 -7.47 15.19 6.87
CA LEU A 160 -6.64 16.30 7.29
C LEU A 160 -6.94 17.56 6.47
N THR A 161 -6.97 18.70 7.14
CA THR A 161 -6.96 20.00 6.47
C THR A 161 -5.61 20.24 5.78
N GLU A 162 -5.55 21.19 4.88
CA GLU A 162 -4.29 21.56 4.23
C GLU A 162 -3.18 21.98 5.21
N ALA A 163 -3.54 22.66 6.29
CA ALA A 163 -2.58 23.00 7.35
C ALA A 163 -2.09 21.76 8.13
N GLN A 164 -2.98 20.84 8.44
CA GLN A 164 -2.63 19.60 9.11
C GLN A 164 -1.77 18.68 8.24
N MET A 165 -1.99 18.67 6.93
CA MET A 165 -1.16 17.88 6.00
C MET A 165 0.31 18.31 6.02
N LYS A 166 0.59 19.55 6.36
CA LYS A 166 1.96 20.09 6.46
C LYS A 166 2.62 19.90 7.83
N ASP A 167 1.88 19.38 8.79
CA ASP A 167 2.38 19.11 10.15
C ASP A 167 2.57 17.61 10.37
N SER A 168 3.82 17.19 10.57
CA SER A 168 4.18 15.80 10.83
C SER A 168 3.44 15.18 12.02
N LYS A 169 3.05 15.98 13.01
CA LYS A 169 2.30 15.52 14.19
C LYS A 169 0.87 15.07 13.87
N SER A 170 0.34 15.48 12.72
CA SER A 170 -1.00 15.07 12.27
C SER A 170 -1.06 13.61 11.82
N TYR A 171 0.08 12.98 11.56
CA TYR A 171 0.17 11.62 11.00
C TYR A 171 0.49 10.61 12.10
N VAL A 172 -0.52 10.27 12.90
CA VAL A 172 -0.37 9.27 13.98
C VAL A 172 0.01 7.91 13.38
N GLY A 173 1.06 7.31 13.94
CA GLY A 173 1.58 6.01 13.49
C GLY A 173 2.55 6.07 12.30
N TRP A 174 2.93 7.28 11.87
CA TRP A 174 3.99 7.47 10.88
C TRP A 174 5.31 7.86 11.53
N GLU A 175 6.41 7.24 11.09
CA GLU A 175 7.76 7.46 11.63
C GLU A 175 8.45 8.62 10.88
N PHE A 176 8.19 9.85 11.34
CA PHE A 176 8.90 11.01 10.79
C PHE A 176 10.33 11.11 11.33
N GLY A 177 11.27 11.46 10.45
CA GLY A 177 12.71 11.49 10.74
C GLY A 177 13.46 10.25 10.28
N THR A 178 12.80 9.09 10.29
CA THR A 178 13.37 7.83 9.77
C THR A 178 12.78 7.43 8.43
N ASP A 179 11.47 7.28 8.37
CA ASP A 179 10.76 6.80 7.18
C ASP A 179 10.18 7.94 6.34
N TRP A 180 9.79 9.01 7.01
CA TRP A 180 9.08 10.12 6.42
C TRP A 180 9.72 11.46 6.77
N LYS A 181 9.62 12.41 5.86
CA LYS A 181 9.86 13.84 6.09
C LYS A 181 8.76 14.66 5.43
N ILE A 182 8.58 15.89 5.86
CA ILE A 182 7.75 16.85 5.11
C ILE A 182 8.63 17.43 4.01
N SER A 183 8.16 17.32 2.77
CA SER A 183 8.81 17.87 1.58
C SER A 183 8.70 19.39 1.51
N GLU A 184 9.39 20.00 0.56
CA GLU A 184 9.27 21.44 0.28
C GLU A 184 7.84 21.84 -0.11
N ASP A 185 7.10 20.95 -0.76
CA ASP A 185 5.68 21.14 -1.09
C ASP A 185 4.76 21.06 0.15
N GLY A 186 5.30 20.72 1.30
CA GLY A 186 4.58 20.59 2.56
C GLY A 186 3.81 19.28 2.70
N LEU A 187 4.08 18.27 1.89
CA LEU A 187 3.46 16.94 2.00
C LEU A 187 4.46 15.90 2.46
N PRO A 188 4.01 14.83 3.10
CA PRO A 188 4.88 13.70 3.43
C PRO A 188 5.53 13.11 2.18
N GLU A 189 6.82 12.91 2.24
CA GLU A 189 7.57 12.12 1.28
C GLU A 189 8.45 11.10 2.00
N ARG A 190 8.75 10.00 1.34
CA ARG A 190 9.62 8.95 1.87
C ARG A 190 11.06 9.46 1.94
N VAL A 191 11.73 9.12 3.03
CA VAL A 191 13.18 9.26 3.13
C VAL A 191 13.79 8.13 2.30
N GLU A 192 14.39 8.44 1.16
CA GLU A 192 14.88 7.44 0.20
C GLU A 192 16.02 6.57 0.76
N ASN A 193 16.84 7.15 1.60
CA ASN A 193 17.95 6.44 2.25
C ASN A 193 18.02 6.88 3.73
N PRO A 194 17.13 6.36 4.59
CA PRO A 194 17.20 6.69 5.99
C PRO A 194 18.57 6.32 6.55
N GLU A 195 19.12 7.17 7.41
CA GLU A 195 20.35 6.82 8.10
C GLU A 195 20.17 5.50 8.86
N ILE A 196 21.05 4.54 8.60
CA ILE A 196 21.00 3.25 9.26
C ILE A 196 21.76 3.36 10.57
N THR A 197 21.02 3.47 11.66
CA THR A 197 21.58 3.56 13.03
C THR A 197 21.65 2.20 13.72
N SER A 198 20.80 1.26 13.32
CA SER A 198 20.82 -0.11 13.83
C SER A 198 20.33 -1.10 12.79
N LEU A 199 20.94 -2.28 12.80
CA LEU A 199 20.52 -3.45 12.03
C LEU A 199 20.40 -4.64 12.98
N GLU A 200 19.29 -5.37 12.90
CA GLU A 200 19.08 -6.57 13.68
C GLU A 200 18.48 -7.67 12.78
N VAL A 201 19.12 -8.83 12.76
CA VAL A 201 18.61 -10.01 12.04
C VAL A 201 17.57 -10.70 12.90
N LYS A 202 16.36 -10.83 12.38
CA LYS A 202 15.25 -11.57 13.01
C LYS A 202 14.96 -12.85 12.25
N ASN A 203 14.57 -13.91 12.98
CA ASN A 203 14.20 -15.19 12.39
C ASN A 203 15.30 -15.78 11.49
N ASN A 204 16.53 -15.75 11.96
CA ASN A 204 17.74 -16.10 11.22
C ASN A 204 18.04 -17.61 11.18
N TRP A 205 17.01 -18.44 11.11
CA TRP A 205 17.22 -19.87 11.01
C TRP A 205 17.49 -20.27 9.55
N THR A 206 18.59 -20.97 9.32
CA THR A 206 18.91 -21.55 8.02
C THR A 206 19.68 -22.86 8.20
N SER A 207 19.47 -23.79 7.30
CA SER A 207 20.26 -25.01 7.17
C SER A 207 20.38 -25.41 5.70
N CYS A 208 21.45 -26.12 5.37
CA CYS A 208 21.61 -26.75 4.05
C CYS A 208 22.44 -28.01 4.20
N TYR A 209 22.44 -28.87 3.19
CA TYR A 209 23.38 -29.98 3.12
C TYR A 209 24.77 -29.51 2.69
N VAL A 210 25.79 -30.32 3.02
CA VAL A 210 27.18 -30.05 2.59
C VAL A 210 27.22 -29.91 1.06
N GLY A 211 27.82 -28.85 0.59
CA GLY A 211 27.95 -28.53 -0.84
C GLY A 211 26.76 -27.81 -1.47
N GLU A 212 25.67 -27.60 -0.74
CA GLU A 212 24.49 -26.88 -1.24
C GLU A 212 24.47 -25.41 -0.81
N LYS A 213 23.72 -24.61 -1.56
CA LYS A 213 23.44 -23.23 -1.15
C LYS A 213 22.33 -23.23 -0.10
N PRO A 214 22.47 -22.45 0.98
CA PRO A 214 21.45 -22.38 2.02
C PRO A 214 20.21 -21.68 1.52
N TRP A 215 19.07 -22.08 2.06
CA TRP A 215 17.83 -21.32 2.01
C TRP A 215 17.85 -20.31 3.15
N TYR A 216 17.79 -19.03 2.82
CA TYR A 216 17.77 -17.98 3.83
C TYR A 216 16.34 -17.62 4.18
N TRP A 217 16.01 -17.81 5.45
CA TRP A 217 14.79 -17.33 6.06
C TRP A 217 15.17 -16.35 7.15
N GLY A 218 15.15 -15.08 6.82
CA GLY A 218 15.46 -14.05 7.78
C GLY A 218 14.93 -12.70 7.34
N ARG A 219 14.68 -11.87 8.33
CA ARG A 219 14.30 -10.48 8.10
C ARG A 219 15.31 -9.59 8.79
N LEU A 220 15.69 -8.55 8.10
CA LEU A 220 16.52 -7.50 8.64
C LEU A 220 15.63 -6.41 9.21
N LEU A 221 15.73 -6.18 10.53
CA LEU A 221 15.07 -5.06 11.19
C LEU A 221 15.99 -3.86 11.16
N ILE A 222 15.58 -2.82 10.43
CA ILE A 222 16.34 -1.60 10.21
C ILE A 222 15.79 -0.54 11.16
N ASN A 223 16.67 0.08 11.94
CA ASN A 223 16.32 1.13 12.91
C ASN A 223 15.18 0.75 13.85
N GLY A 224 15.03 -0.53 14.15
CA GLY A 224 14.00 -1.05 15.05
C GLY A 224 12.56 -1.04 14.50
N THR A 225 12.33 -0.61 13.27
CA THR A 225 10.96 -0.36 12.75
C THR A 225 10.68 -0.96 11.38
N THR A 226 11.66 -0.97 10.49
CA THR A 226 11.46 -1.39 9.10
C THR A 226 12.02 -2.78 8.85
N TYR A 227 11.19 -3.70 8.34
CA TYR A 227 11.65 -5.02 7.92
C TYR A 227 12.06 -5.03 6.44
N SER A 228 13.20 -5.62 6.14
CA SER A 228 13.63 -6.00 4.80
C SER A 228 13.88 -7.50 4.75
N GLU A 229 13.60 -8.15 3.65
CA GLU A 229 14.02 -9.53 3.44
C GLU A 229 15.53 -9.59 3.24
N ILE A 230 16.15 -10.65 3.77
CA ILE A 230 17.58 -10.91 3.57
C ILE A 230 17.70 -11.69 2.26
N THR A 231 18.46 -11.13 1.32
CA THR A 231 18.74 -11.74 0.02
C THR A 231 20.15 -12.34 -0.01
N ALA A 232 20.40 -13.27 -0.92
CA ALA A 232 21.67 -13.98 -0.99
C ALA A 232 22.89 -13.08 -1.22
N ASP A 233 22.69 -11.95 -1.89
CA ASP A 233 23.72 -10.95 -2.14
C ASP A 233 24.11 -10.11 -0.91
N MET A 234 23.26 -10.13 0.13
CA MET A 234 23.53 -9.49 1.42
C MET A 234 24.39 -10.35 2.34
N ILE A 235 24.64 -11.61 1.99
CA ILE A 235 25.27 -12.57 2.90
C ILE A 235 26.70 -12.89 2.47
N SER A 236 27.62 -12.86 3.42
CA SER A 236 29.00 -13.25 3.25
C SER A 236 29.47 -14.21 4.35
N GLY A 237 30.59 -14.87 4.14
CA GLY A 237 31.21 -15.77 5.11
C GLY A 237 30.55 -17.16 5.20
N PHE A 238 29.65 -17.50 4.28
CA PHE A 238 29.04 -18.81 4.24
C PHE A 238 29.98 -19.86 3.63
N ASP A 239 30.19 -20.96 4.33
CA ASP A 239 30.96 -22.13 3.87
C ASP A 239 30.16 -23.41 4.13
N SER A 240 29.80 -24.12 3.06
CA SER A 240 29.12 -25.43 3.10
C SER A 240 30.04 -26.61 2.78
N SER A 241 31.35 -26.42 2.75
CA SER A 241 32.29 -27.47 2.37
C SER A 241 32.45 -28.58 3.42
N ALA A 242 32.02 -28.33 4.66
CA ALA A 242 32.09 -29.29 5.75
C ALA A 242 30.88 -29.17 6.67
N GLU A 243 30.61 -30.24 7.43
CA GLU A 243 29.61 -30.23 8.52
C GLU A 243 30.07 -29.30 9.65
N GLY A 244 29.12 -28.56 10.20
CA GLY A 244 29.38 -27.67 11.34
C GLY A 244 28.45 -26.47 11.38
N THR A 245 28.75 -25.56 12.28
CA THR A 245 28.08 -24.28 12.39
C THR A 245 29.06 -23.19 11.95
N THR A 246 28.66 -22.37 10.99
CA THR A 246 29.42 -21.22 10.57
C THR A 246 28.68 -19.91 10.87
N HIS A 247 29.44 -18.85 11.10
CA HIS A 247 28.88 -17.51 11.21
C HIS A 247 28.82 -16.87 9.84
N VAL A 248 27.70 -16.29 9.51
CA VAL A 248 27.53 -15.49 8.31
C VAL A 248 27.33 -14.04 8.68
N TYR A 249 27.73 -13.15 7.81
CA TYR A 249 27.58 -11.72 7.97
C TYR A 249 26.52 -11.24 6.98
N VAL A 250 25.65 -10.36 7.46
CA VAL A 250 24.63 -9.71 6.63
C VAL A 250 25.06 -8.26 6.46
N GLU A 251 25.26 -7.83 5.23
CA GLU A 251 25.55 -6.45 4.88
C GLU A 251 24.35 -5.83 4.16
N TYR A 252 23.91 -4.68 4.64
CA TYR A 252 22.84 -3.90 4.04
C TYR A 252 23.26 -2.46 3.85
N LYS A 253 23.36 -2.03 2.58
CA LYS A 253 23.80 -0.66 2.19
C LYS A 253 25.12 -0.25 2.86
N GLY A 254 26.09 -1.15 2.92
CA GLY A 254 27.43 -0.88 3.46
C GLY A 254 27.51 -0.79 5.00
N LYS A 255 26.55 -1.38 5.70
CA LYS A 255 26.51 -1.50 7.19
C LYS A 255 26.45 -2.95 7.61
#